data_9ae3f14f32c3d6a9ac2f84b615526c79
#
_entry.id   9ae3f14f32c3d6a9ac2f84b615526c79
#
_cell.length_a   1.000
_cell.length_b   1.000
_cell.length_c   1.000
_cell.angle_alpha   90.00
_cell.angle_beta   90.00
_cell.angle_gamma   90.00
#
_symmetry.space_group_name_H-M   'P 1'
#
loop_
_entity.id
_entity.type
_entity.pdbx_description
1 polymer ?
#
loop_
_entity_poly.entity_id
_entity_poly.type
_entity_poly.pdbx_seq_one_letter_code
_entity_poly.pdbx_strand_id
1 'polypeptide(L)'
;MKIVVDDKIPYIQETLAEITPDTVYIKGSEITADDVRDADALIVRTRTQCDEKLLAGSRVKFVATATIGFDHIDTEYMKRSGIQWMNCPGCNSSSVAQYVRSTLILLVRHKGIKAEEATVGVVGYGHVGSKVAREARAMGFRVLVCDPPLAEAGCQEEEDFVGMERIERECDIITFHVPLTHTGSCPTLHLADAQFFARLQRRPVIINTSRGAVVDNDALLDALDCGTVRDAVVDTWENEPHISLPLLNKVYIGTPHIAGYSADGKVNADNMVIEGLCSFFGIEDRWHITPPALPDGMLPEGDENDRKLQLYDPLADSRRLKSAPETFEELRGNYPLRREKWA
;
A
#
# COMPACT_ATOMS: atom_id res chain seq x y z
N MET A 1 16.86 -27.58 -6.18
CA MET A 1 15.59 -26.78 -6.12
C MET A 1 15.77 -25.60 -7.06
N LYS A 2 14.93 -25.52 -8.10
CA LYS A 2 14.96 -24.41 -9.06
C LYS A 2 13.91 -23.36 -8.67
N ILE A 3 14.32 -22.10 -8.61
CA ILE A 3 13.42 -20.97 -8.28
C ILE A 3 13.41 -19.98 -9.43
N VAL A 4 12.23 -19.57 -9.88
CA VAL A 4 12.07 -18.43 -10.80
C VAL A 4 11.62 -17.22 -10.01
N VAL A 5 12.26 -16.07 -10.22
CA VAL A 5 12.09 -14.86 -9.40
C VAL A 5 11.90 -13.62 -10.27
N ASP A 6 10.95 -12.76 -9.93
CA ASP A 6 10.83 -11.42 -10.53
C ASP A 6 12.10 -10.60 -10.20
N ASP A 7 12.83 -10.15 -11.23
CA ASP A 7 14.09 -9.40 -11.13
C ASP A 7 13.97 -8.04 -10.39
N LYS A 8 12.75 -7.58 -10.16
CA LYS A 8 12.45 -6.33 -9.44
C LYS A 8 12.21 -6.51 -7.93
N ILE A 9 12.46 -7.71 -7.38
CA ILE A 9 12.51 -7.93 -5.93
C ILE A 9 13.93 -7.55 -5.46
N PRO A 10 14.10 -6.46 -4.68
CA PRO A 10 15.39 -5.77 -4.67
C PRO A 10 16.46 -6.38 -3.76
N TYR A 11 16.11 -7.05 -2.67
CA TYR A 11 17.08 -7.44 -1.63
C TYR A 11 17.18 -8.95 -1.40
N ILE A 12 16.47 -9.76 -2.18
CA ILE A 12 16.35 -11.21 -1.98
C ILE A 12 17.48 -12.02 -2.61
N GLN A 13 18.24 -11.44 -3.55
CA GLN A 13 19.14 -12.18 -4.44
C GLN A 13 20.28 -12.91 -3.70
N GLU A 14 20.96 -12.20 -2.79
CA GLU A 14 22.08 -12.76 -2.04
C GLU A 14 21.60 -13.93 -1.17
N THR A 15 20.48 -13.78 -0.49
CA THR A 15 19.89 -14.83 0.35
C THR A 15 19.47 -16.05 -0.47
N LEU A 16 18.82 -15.85 -1.62
CA LEU A 16 18.44 -16.96 -2.48
C LEU A 16 19.65 -17.71 -3.06
N ALA A 17 20.75 -17.02 -3.37
CA ALA A 17 21.99 -17.64 -3.84
C ALA A 17 22.62 -18.57 -2.79
N GLU A 18 22.44 -18.27 -1.50
CA GLU A 18 22.86 -19.16 -0.40
C GLU A 18 21.93 -20.37 -0.21
N ILE A 19 20.62 -20.19 -0.50
CA ILE A 19 19.63 -21.27 -0.39
C ILE A 19 19.78 -22.27 -1.54
N THR A 20 19.92 -21.76 -2.79
CA THR A 20 20.11 -22.59 -3.98
C THR A 20 20.82 -21.82 -5.10
N PRO A 21 21.81 -22.44 -5.76
CA PRO A 21 22.46 -21.83 -6.93
C PRO A 21 21.57 -21.85 -8.19
N ASP A 22 20.47 -22.61 -8.18
CA ASP A 22 19.56 -22.77 -9.32
C ASP A 22 18.41 -21.75 -9.23
N THR A 23 18.75 -20.47 -9.22
CA THR A 23 17.80 -19.37 -9.19
C THR A 23 17.89 -18.55 -10.48
N VAL A 24 16.74 -18.34 -11.13
CA VAL A 24 16.62 -17.61 -12.41
C VAL A 24 15.83 -16.33 -12.18
N TYR A 25 16.41 -15.20 -12.54
CA TYR A 25 15.77 -13.88 -12.43
C TYR A 25 15.25 -13.42 -13.78
N ILE A 26 13.95 -13.12 -13.86
CA ILE A 26 13.26 -12.70 -15.08
C ILE A 26 12.39 -11.50 -14.75
N LYS A 27 12.28 -10.55 -15.67
CA LYS A 27 11.36 -9.42 -15.50
C LYS A 27 9.92 -9.93 -15.37
N GLY A 28 9.23 -9.57 -14.30
CA GLY A 28 7.94 -10.15 -13.92
C GLY A 28 6.88 -10.15 -15.03
N SER A 29 6.88 -9.15 -15.93
CA SER A 29 5.98 -9.10 -17.11
C SER A 29 6.38 -10.04 -18.25
N GLU A 30 7.55 -10.65 -18.19
CA GLU A 30 8.14 -11.49 -19.24
C GLU A 30 8.24 -12.97 -18.83
N ILE A 31 7.87 -13.32 -17.59
CA ILE A 31 7.82 -14.72 -17.13
C ILE A 31 6.76 -15.49 -17.92
N THR A 32 7.17 -16.59 -18.52
CA THR A 32 6.34 -17.47 -19.37
C THR A 32 6.18 -18.87 -18.80
N ALA A 33 5.25 -19.66 -19.36
CA ALA A 33 5.02 -21.05 -18.97
C ALA A 33 6.27 -21.93 -19.19
N ASP A 34 7.11 -21.61 -20.18
CA ASP A 34 8.35 -22.34 -20.42
C ASP A 34 9.40 -22.10 -19.31
N ASP A 35 9.46 -20.88 -18.78
CA ASP A 35 10.39 -20.52 -17.72
C ASP A 35 10.08 -21.25 -16.40
N VAL A 36 8.79 -21.47 -16.10
CA VAL A 36 8.34 -22.10 -14.85
C VAL A 36 8.15 -23.61 -14.96
N ARG A 37 8.29 -24.19 -16.15
CA ARG A 37 7.98 -25.60 -16.41
C ARG A 37 8.70 -26.57 -15.46
N ASP A 38 9.96 -26.37 -15.21
CA ASP A 38 10.83 -27.20 -14.37
C ASP A 38 11.22 -26.52 -13.04
N ALA A 39 10.57 -25.39 -12.70
CA ALA A 39 10.77 -24.69 -11.45
C ALA A 39 10.02 -25.37 -10.30
N ASP A 40 10.60 -25.40 -9.12
CA ASP A 40 9.98 -25.90 -7.89
C ASP A 40 9.20 -24.80 -7.17
N ALA A 41 9.67 -23.54 -7.27
CA ALA A 41 9.03 -22.35 -6.71
C ALA A 41 9.05 -21.16 -7.68
N LEU A 42 8.05 -20.28 -7.52
CA LEU A 42 7.91 -19.02 -8.25
C LEU A 42 7.74 -17.87 -7.25
N ILE A 43 8.62 -16.88 -7.31
CA ILE A 43 8.56 -15.68 -6.45
C ILE A 43 8.32 -14.46 -7.33
N VAL A 44 7.20 -13.78 -7.11
CA VAL A 44 6.71 -12.73 -8.01
C VAL A 44 6.37 -11.42 -7.29
N ARG A 45 6.02 -10.43 -8.08
CA ARG A 45 5.32 -9.20 -7.71
C ARG A 45 4.08 -9.06 -8.59
N THR A 46 3.48 -7.88 -8.58
CA THR A 46 2.17 -7.59 -9.20
C THR A 46 2.10 -7.70 -10.73
N ARG A 47 3.22 -7.88 -11.43
CA ARG A 47 3.26 -7.89 -12.92
C ARG A 47 3.15 -9.29 -13.54
N THR A 48 3.26 -10.34 -12.75
CA THR A 48 3.15 -11.73 -13.21
C THR A 48 1.76 -12.25 -12.86
N GLN A 49 0.95 -12.56 -13.86
CA GLN A 49 -0.34 -13.24 -13.62
C GLN A 49 -0.08 -14.73 -13.33
N CYS A 50 -0.34 -15.14 -12.11
CA CYS A 50 -0.17 -16.52 -11.65
C CYS A 50 -1.50 -17.27 -11.75
N ASP A 51 -1.79 -17.76 -12.93
CA ASP A 51 -3.02 -18.45 -13.31
C ASP A 51 -2.73 -19.82 -13.96
N GLU A 52 -3.78 -20.48 -14.40
CA GLU A 52 -3.69 -21.75 -15.10
C GLU A 52 -2.85 -21.65 -16.39
N LYS A 53 -2.92 -20.53 -17.10
CA LYS A 53 -2.15 -20.33 -18.34
C LYS A 53 -0.64 -20.35 -18.09
N LEU A 54 -0.20 -19.77 -16.99
CA LEU A 54 1.23 -19.75 -16.61
C LEU A 54 1.68 -21.07 -16.00
N LEU A 55 0.86 -21.70 -15.15
CA LEU A 55 1.32 -22.73 -14.22
C LEU A 55 0.87 -24.16 -14.62
N ALA A 56 -0.03 -24.33 -15.59
CA ALA A 56 -0.48 -25.66 -16.01
C ALA A 56 0.67 -26.48 -16.58
N GLY A 57 0.86 -27.70 -16.04
CA GLY A 57 1.91 -28.61 -16.44
C GLY A 57 3.32 -28.26 -15.93
N SER A 58 3.46 -27.21 -15.11
CA SER A 58 4.72 -26.90 -14.43
C SER A 58 4.97 -27.81 -13.22
N ARG A 59 6.20 -27.82 -12.72
CA ARG A 59 6.57 -28.49 -11.46
C ARG A 59 6.39 -27.63 -10.23
N VAL A 60 5.95 -26.36 -10.41
CA VAL A 60 5.81 -25.40 -9.31
C VAL A 60 4.87 -25.93 -8.23
N LYS A 61 5.34 -25.94 -6.99
CA LYS A 61 4.59 -26.35 -5.81
C LYS A 61 4.34 -25.20 -4.84
N PHE A 62 5.10 -24.11 -4.98
CA PHE A 62 5.03 -22.96 -4.10
C PHE A 62 5.11 -21.67 -4.90
N VAL A 63 4.17 -20.75 -4.66
CA VAL A 63 4.16 -19.40 -5.23
C VAL A 63 4.16 -18.38 -4.10
N ALA A 64 5.11 -17.46 -4.09
CA ALA A 64 5.10 -16.33 -3.16
C ALA A 64 5.02 -15.02 -3.92
N THR A 65 4.15 -14.11 -3.47
CA THR A 65 4.20 -12.73 -3.95
C THR A 65 4.76 -11.80 -2.88
N ALA A 66 5.89 -11.13 -3.20
CA ALA A 66 6.54 -10.15 -2.31
C ALA A 66 5.73 -8.84 -2.23
N THR A 67 4.41 -8.96 -2.10
CA THR A 67 3.44 -7.85 -2.03
C THR A 67 2.28 -8.19 -1.09
N ILE A 68 1.56 -7.16 -0.64
CA ILE A 68 0.32 -7.36 0.13
C ILE A 68 -0.83 -7.78 -0.79
N GLY A 69 -1.05 -7.02 -1.88
CA GLY A 69 -2.09 -7.32 -2.86
C GLY A 69 -1.75 -8.60 -3.64
N PHE A 70 -2.76 -9.40 -3.90
CA PHE A 70 -2.66 -10.67 -4.61
C PHE A 70 -3.66 -10.79 -5.76
N ASP A 71 -4.13 -9.67 -6.31
CA ASP A 71 -5.09 -9.61 -7.41
C ASP A 71 -4.59 -10.34 -8.68
N HIS A 72 -3.28 -10.54 -8.79
CA HIS A 72 -2.60 -11.27 -9.86
C HIS A 72 -2.44 -12.79 -9.59
N ILE A 73 -2.94 -13.28 -8.46
CA ILE A 73 -2.92 -14.71 -8.10
C ILE A 73 -4.32 -15.30 -8.27
N ASP A 74 -4.48 -16.27 -9.17
CA ASP A 74 -5.71 -17.07 -9.27
C ASP A 74 -5.77 -18.09 -8.11
N THR A 75 -6.35 -17.66 -7.00
CA THR A 75 -6.44 -18.45 -5.76
C THR A 75 -7.23 -19.73 -5.92
N GLU A 76 -8.24 -19.73 -6.81
CA GLU A 76 -9.06 -20.91 -7.11
C GLU A 76 -8.24 -21.93 -7.91
N TYR A 77 -7.43 -21.47 -8.86
CA TYR A 77 -6.51 -22.34 -9.58
C TYR A 77 -5.45 -22.93 -8.62
N MET A 78 -4.82 -22.11 -7.76
CA MET A 78 -3.86 -22.58 -6.76
C MET A 78 -4.45 -23.72 -5.92
N LYS A 79 -5.67 -23.52 -5.43
CA LYS A 79 -6.38 -24.52 -4.62
C LYS A 79 -6.64 -25.82 -5.40
N ARG A 80 -7.12 -25.72 -6.67
CA ARG A 80 -7.44 -26.90 -7.50
C ARG A 80 -6.19 -27.68 -7.89
N SER A 81 -5.09 -26.99 -8.17
CA SER A 81 -3.82 -27.59 -8.59
C SER A 81 -2.94 -28.08 -7.43
N GLY A 82 -3.31 -27.78 -6.19
CA GLY A 82 -2.53 -28.13 -5.00
C GLY A 82 -1.23 -27.33 -4.85
N ILE A 83 -1.12 -26.19 -5.55
CA ILE A 83 0.01 -25.28 -5.42
C ILE A 83 -0.23 -24.45 -4.14
N GLN A 84 0.73 -24.49 -3.22
CA GLN A 84 0.70 -23.59 -2.07
C GLN A 84 1.11 -22.18 -2.50
N TRP A 85 0.42 -21.18 -1.98
CA TRP A 85 0.79 -19.80 -2.24
C TRP A 85 0.73 -18.94 -0.97
N MET A 86 1.49 -17.83 -1.00
CA MET A 86 1.46 -16.83 0.06
C MET A 86 1.63 -15.41 -0.49
N ASN A 87 1.13 -14.45 0.27
CA ASN A 87 1.45 -13.03 0.12
C ASN A 87 2.12 -12.51 1.39
N CYS A 88 2.45 -11.22 1.45
CA CYS A 88 3.16 -10.60 2.57
C CYS A 88 2.25 -9.57 3.29
N PRO A 89 1.24 -10.00 4.07
CA PRO A 89 0.30 -9.10 4.71
C PRO A 89 1.01 -8.18 5.72
N GLY A 90 0.77 -6.87 5.62
CA GLY A 90 1.32 -5.89 6.53
C GLY A 90 2.80 -5.53 6.32
N CYS A 91 3.52 -6.14 5.37
CA CYS A 91 4.96 -5.88 5.15
C CYS A 91 5.30 -4.39 5.00
N ASN A 92 4.50 -3.63 4.29
CA ASN A 92 4.71 -2.20 4.04
C ASN A 92 3.73 -1.28 4.81
N SER A 93 3.01 -1.80 5.78
CA SER A 93 2.01 -1.01 6.52
C SER A 93 2.60 0.21 7.24
N SER A 94 3.84 0.13 7.71
CA SER A 94 4.56 1.25 8.31
C SER A 94 4.97 2.29 7.26
N SER A 95 5.27 1.89 6.03
CA SER A 95 5.52 2.81 4.91
C SER A 95 4.28 3.67 4.62
N VAL A 96 3.10 3.03 4.53
CA VAL A 96 1.84 3.76 4.30
C VAL A 96 1.50 4.66 5.48
N ALA A 97 1.69 4.19 6.71
CA ALA A 97 1.49 5.01 7.90
C ALA A 97 2.46 6.22 7.92
N GLN A 98 3.72 6.06 7.49
CA GLN A 98 4.66 7.16 7.32
C GLN A 98 4.17 8.17 6.27
N TYR A 99 3.65 7.70 5.13
CA TYR A 99 3.06 8.56 4.09
C TYR A 99 1.91 9.41 4.65
N VAL A 100 0.96 8.77 5.32
CA VAL A 100 -0.20 9.46 5.91
C VAL A 100 0.24 10.43 7.02
N ARG A 101 1.16 10.03 7.89
CA ARG A 101 1.73 10.92 8.92
C ARG A 101 2.38 12.16 8.30
N SER A 102 3.23 11.99 7.28
CA SER A 102 3.85 13.11 6.56
C SER A 102 2.80 14.01 5.92
N THR A 103 1.75 13.41 5.35
CA THR A 103 0.58 14.13 4.82
C THR A 103 -0.12 14.95 5.91
N LEU A 104 -0.39 14.38 7.08
CA LEU A 104 -1.02 15.09 8.20
C LEU A 104 -0.15 16.27 8.68
N ILE A 105 1.16 16.11 8.77
CA ILE A 105 2.10 17.21 9.10
C ILE A 105 1.97 18.34 8.08
N LEU A 106 1.93 18.01 6.79
CA LEU A 106 1.79 19.00 5.72
C LEU A 106 0.42 19.70 5.72
N LEU A 107 -0.66 18.99 6.05
CA LEU A 107 -1.99 19.57 6.19
C LEU A 107 -2.04 20.56 7.36
N VAL A 108 -1.42 20.25 8.49
CA VAL A 108 -1.29 21.18 9.62
C VAL A 108 -0.49 22.42 9.20
N ARG A 109 0.65 22.25 8.56
CA ARG A 109 1.56 23.35 8.18
C ARG A 109 1.02 24.25 7.07
N HIS A 110 0.41 23.64 6.04
CA HIS A 110 0.08 24.35 4.80
C HIS A 110 -1.40 24.64 4.61
N LYS A 111 -2.29 23.90 5.30
CA LYS A 111 -3.74 24.02 5.10
C LYS A 111 -4.46 24.58 6.34
N GLY A 112 -3.72 24.97 7.36
CA GLY A 112 -4.26 25.57 8.57
C GLY A 112 -5.17 24.64 9.37
N ILE A 113 -4.95 23.32 9.28
CA ILE A 113 -5.62 22.33 10.14
C ILE A 113 -4.91 22.34 11.48
N LYS A 114 -5.69 22.42 12.57
CA LYS A 114 -5.17 22.33 13.93
C LYS A 114 -5.48 20.93 14.46
N ALA A 115 -4.44 20.18 14.83
CA ALA A 115 -4.59 18.78 15.22
C ALA A 115 -5.55 18.61 16.41
N GLU A 116 -5.44 19.47 17.41
CA GLU A 116 -6.26 19.45 18.63
C GLU A 116 -7.75 19.80 18.42
N GLU A 117 -8.09 20.43 17.29
CA GLU A 117 -9.45 20.83 16.93
C GLU A 117 -10.07 19.92 15.86
N ALA A 118 -9.24 19.09 15.17
CA ALA A 118 -9.67 18.32 14.02
C ALA A 118 -9.86 16.83 14.34
N THR A 119 -10.79 16.21 13.61
CA THR A 119 -11.09 14.78 13.72
C THR A 119 -10.66 14.05 12.45
N VAL A 120 -9.89 12.98 12.62
CA VAL A 120 -9.48 12.06 11.56
C VAL A 120 -10.38 10.82 11.59
N GLY A 121 -11.07 10.54 10.49
CA GLY A 121 -11.82 9.31 10.26
C GLY A 121 -10.92 8.29 9.55
N VAL A 122 -10.70 7.16 10.18
CA VAL A 122 -9.94 6.03 9.63
C VAL A 122 -10.92 4.95 9.19
N VAL A 123 -11.02 4.72 7.89
CA VAL A 123 -11.90 3.70 7.29
C VAL A 123 -11.07 2.47 6.94
N GLY A 124 -11.32 1.35 7.65
CA GLY A 124 -10.47 0.16 7.67
C GLY A 124 -9.42 0.19 8.79
N TYR A 125 -9.41 -0.83 9.68
CA TYR A 125 -8.54 -0.89 10.87
C TYR A 125 -7.63 -2.11 10.87
N GLY A 126 -7.23 -2.56 9.67
CA GLY A 126 -6.22 -3.61 9.51
C GLY A 126 -4.79 -3.11 9.82
N HIS A 127 -3.79 -3.79 9.24
CA HIS A 127 -2.36 -3.48 9.47
C HIS A 127 -1.98 -2.02 9.21
N VAL A 128 -2.61 -1.36 8.24
CA VAL A 128 -2.34 0.05 7.91
C VAL A 128 -3.16 0.98 8.80
N GLY A 129 -4.48 0.81 8.82
CA GLY A 129 -5.39 1.74 9.51
C GLY A 129 -5.11 1.86 11.00
N SER A 130 -4.77 0.75 11.69
CA SER A 130 -4.38 0.76 13.09
C SER A 130 -3.12 1.61 13.36
N LYS A 131 -2.12 1.52 12.48
CA LYS A 131 -0.91 2.35 12.57
C LYS A 131 -1.20 3.82 12.27
N VAL A 132 -2.02 4.10 11.25
CA VAL A 132 -2.44 5.47 10.92
C VAL A 132 -3.22 6.10 12.06
N ALA A 133 -4.16 5.38 12.67
CA ALA A 133 -4.92 5.86 13.83
C ALA A 133 -3.98 6.20 15.00
N ARG A 134 -2.98 5.36 15.27
CA ARG A 134 -1.97 5.59 16.31
C ARG A 134 -1.13 6.85 16.02
N GLU A 135 -0.64 7.01 14.78
CA GLU A 135 0.13 8.18 14.38
C GLU A 135 -0.71 9.47 14.47
N ALA A 136 -1.96 9.45 14.03
CA ALA A 136 -2.85 10.62 14.12
C ALA A 136 -3.12 11.01 15.60
N ARG A 137 -3.37 10.04 16.49
CA ARG A 137 -3.52 10.28 17.92
C ARG A 137 -2.26 10.86 18.55
N ALA A 138 -1.09 10.34 18.18
CA ALA A 138 0.19 10.86 18.67
C ALA A 138 0.46 12.31 18.23
N MET A 139 -0.16 12.76 17.14
CA MET A 139 -0.12 14.15 16.67
C MET A 139 -1.17 15.05 17.34
N GLY A 140 -2.03 14.51 18.22
CA GLY A 140 -3.06 15.26 18.93
C GLY A 140 -4.44 15.31 18.25
N PHE A 141 -4.63 14.61 17.13
CA PHE A 141 -5.95 14.51 16.49
C PHE A 141 -6.91 13.65 17.31
N ARG A 142 -8.19 14.03 17.32
CA ARG A 142 -9.26 13.10 17.65
C ARG A 142 -9.41 12.10 16.50
N VAL A 143 -9.53 10.81 16.82
CA VAL A 143 -9.62 9.75 15.79
C VAL A 143 -10.93 8.99 15.99
N LEU A 144 -11.67 8.83 14.90
CA LEU A 144 -12.81 7.91 14.77
C LEU A 144 -12.42 6.79 13.81
N VAL A 145 -12.80 5.54 14.14
CA VAL A 145 -12.44 4.36 13.35
C VAL A 145 -13.72 3.66 12.89
N CYS A 146 -13.78 3.37 11.58
CA CYS A 146 -14.88 2.63 10.97
C CYS A 146 -14.33 1.37 10.31
N ASP A 147 -14.67 0.20 10.84
CA ASP A 147 -14.38 -1.11 10.25
C ASP A 147 -15.54 -2.08 10.60
N PRO A 148 -16.62 -2.10 9.79
CA PRO A 148 -17.78 -2.93 10.09
C PRO A 148 -17.47 -4.42 10.24
N PRO A 149 -16.62 -5.05 9.39
CA PRO A 149 -16.25 -6.46 9.58
C PRO A 149 -15.58 -6.76 10.93
N LEU A 150 -14.68 -5.90 11.40
CA LEU A 150 -14.02 -6.07 12.72
C LEU A 150 -14.99 -5.79 13.87
N ALA A 151 -15.86 -4.81 13.71
CA ALA A 151 -16.91 -4.52 14.69
C ALA A 151 -17.88 -5.71 14.87
N GLU A 152 -18.31 -6.33 13.76
CA GLU A 152 -19.16 -7.52 13.76
C GLU A 152 -18.45 -8.77 14.35
N ALA A 153 -17.13 -8.88 14.14
CA ALA A 153 -16.31 -9.96 14.70
C ALA A 153 -16.06 -9.82 16.21
N GLY A 154 -16.53 -8.73 16.84
CA GLY A 154 -16.37 -8.51 18.28
C GLY A 154 -14.98 -8.04 18.70
N CYS A 155 -14.17 -7.52 17.76
CA CYS A 155 -12.82 -6.98 18.03
C CYS A 155 -12.86 -5.61 18.74
N GLN A 156 -13.90 -5.30 19.51
CA GLN A 156 -14.12 -3.99 20.17
C GLN A 156 -13.21 -3.77 21.39
N GLU A 157 -12.50 -4.80 21.87
CA GLU A 157 -11.60 -4.64 23.02
C GLU A 157 -10.42 -3.70 22.73
N GLU A 158 -10.05 -3.52 21.45
CA GLU A 158 -8.92 -2.69 21.04
C GLU A 158 -9.35 -1.29 20.56
N GLU A 159 -10.60 -1.10 20.11
CA GLU A 159 -11.07 0.12 19.50
C GLU A 159 -12.61 0.28 19.53
N ASP A 160 -13.08 1.49 19.79
CA ASP A 160 -14.51 1.84 19.68
C ASP A 160 -14.86 2.15 18.22
N PHE A 161 -15.36 1.15 17.49
CA PHE A 161 -15.76 1.32 16.10
C PHE A 161 -17.03 2.16 15.98
N VAL A 162 -17.06 3.05 14.98
CA VAL A 162 -18.22 3.88 14.63
C VAL A 162 -18.76 3.49 13.24
N GLY A 163 -20.03 3.81 12.98
CA GLY A 163 -20.62 3.69 11.64
C GLY A 163 -20.10 4.76 10.68
N MET A 164 -20.25 4.52 9.37
CA MET A 164 -19.84 5.45 8.31
C MET A 164 -20.56 6.81 8.43
N GLU A 165 -21.81 6.82 8.87
CA GLU A 165 -22.60 8.06 9.06
C GLU A 165 -21.95 9.01 10.07
N ARG A 166 -21.22 8.46 11.05
CA ARG A 166 -20.51 9.28 12.01
C ARG A 166 -19.21 9.83 11.42
N ILE A 167 -18.52 9.05 10.58
CA ILE A 167 -17.35 9.51 9.80
C ILE A 167 -17.77 10.68 8.89
N GLU A 168 -18.85 10.52 8.12
CA GLU A 168 -19.37 11.54 7.21
C GLU A 168 -19.75 12.86 7.92
N ARG A 169 -20.28 12.75 9.15
CA ARG A 169 -20.76 13.90 9.91
C ARG A 169 -19.67 14.64 10.67
N GLU A 170 -18.68 13.93 11.24
CA GLU A 170 -17.81 14.50 12.28
C GLU A 170 -16.35 14.70 11.84
N CYS A 171 -15.89 14.10 10.72
CA CYS A 171 -14.48 14.10 10.37
C CYS A 171 -14.08 15.30 9.50
N ASP A 172 -12.92 15.88 9.80
CA ASP A 172 -12.26 16.95 9.04
C ASP A 172 -11.25 16.37 8.05
N ILE A 173 -10.80 15.14 8.27
CA ILE A 173 -9.95 14.33 7.38
C ILE A 173 -10.53 12.92 7.38
N ILE A 174 -10.67 12.31 6.21
CA ILE A 174 -11.11 10.90 6.07
C ILE A 174 -10.07 10.15 5.25
N THR A 175 -9.56 9.05 5.79
CA THR A 175 -8.51 8.24 5.16
C THR A 175 -8.94 6.78 5.02
N PHE A 176 -8.75 6.22 3.81
CA PHE A 176 -9.21 4.89 3.45
C PHE A 176 -8.06 3.88 3.46
N HIS A 177 -8.25 2.75 4.17
CA HIS A 177 -7.28 1.66 4.34
C HIS A 177 -7.95 0.29 4.24
N VAL A 178 -8.87 0.15 3.32
CA VAL A 178 -9.64 -1.07 3.07
C VAL A 178 -9.11 -1.83 1.83
N PRO A 179 -9.29 -3.16 1.74
CA PRO A 179 -9.11 -3.88 0.49
C PRO A 179 -10.18 -3.47 -0.53
N LEU A 180 -9.95 -3.71 -1.82
CA LEU A 180 -11.00 -3.58 -2.82
C LEU A 180 -11.80 -4.88 -2.89
N THR A 181 -13.10 -4.79 -2.59
CA THR A 181 -14.04 -5.91 -2.66
C THR A 181 -15.28 -5.50 -3.47
N HIS A 182 -15.75 -6.40 -4.33
CA HIS A 182 -16.92 -6.16 -5.18
C HIS A 182 -18.20 -6.74 -4.59
N THR A 183 -18.06 -7.69 -3.67
CA THR A 183 -19.17 -8.48 -3.10
C THR A 183 -18.97 -8.67 -1.59
N GLY A 184 -19.95 -9.25 -0.92
CA GLY A 184 -19.94 -9.46 0.53
C GLY A 184 -20.87 -8.50 1.26
N SER A 185 -20.86 -8.53 2.61
CA SER A 185 -21.70 -7.68 3.45
C SER A 185 -21.28 -6.20 3.43
N CYS A 186 -20.00 -5.96 3.18
CA CYS A 186 -19.41 -4.61 3.19
C CYS A 186 -18.51 -4.42 1.95
N PRO A 187 -19.08 -4.32 0.72
CA PRO A 187 -18.28 -4.08 -0.48
C PRO A 187 -17.64 -2.70 -0.42
N THR A 188 -16.42 -2.60 -0.97
CA THR A 188 -15.62 -1.38 -0.90
C THR A 188 -15.39 -0.72 -2.26
N LEU A 189 -15.86 -1.34 -3.35
CA LEU A 189 -15.89 -0.70 -4.66
C LEU A 189 -16.75 0.57 -4.58
N HIS A 190 -16.16 1.72 -4.94
CA HIS A 190 -16.78 3.03 -4.84
C HIS A 190 -17.45 3.28 -3.46
N LEU A 191 -16.77 2.85 -2.39
CA LEU A 191 -17.22 3.10 -1.02
C LEU A 191 -17.41 4.61 -0.77
N ALA A 192 -16.55 5.43 -1.37
CA ALA A 192 -16.70 6.87 -1.44
C ALA A 192 -17.19 7.27 -2.84
N ASP A 193 -18.48 7.16 -3.05
CA ASP A 193 -19.22 7.54 -4.26
C ASP A 193 -19.84 8.95 -4.15
N ALA A 194 -20.59 9.36 -5.16
CA ALA A 194 -21.29 10.66 -5.16
C ALA A 194 -22.27 10.81 -3.99
N GLN A 195 -22.91 9.72 -3.53
CA GLN A 195 -23.82 9.76 -2.39
C GLN A 195 -23.05 9.96 -1.08
N PHE A 196 -21.91 9.28 -0.91
CA PHE A 196 -21.02 9.51 0.22
C PHE A 196 -20.61 10.99 0.28
N PHE A 197 -20.13 11.57 -0.81
CA PHE A 197 -19.71 12.99 -0.84
C PHE A 197 -20.88 13.96 -0.56
N ALA A 198 -22.08 13.63 -1.01
CA ALA A 198 -23.27 14.46 -0.74
C ALA A 198 -23.69 14.47 0.75
N ARG A 199 -23.32 13.46 1.55
CA ARG A 199 -23.65 13.37 2.99
C ARG A 199 -22.61 14.04 3.90
N LEU A 200 -21.47 14.46 3.37
CA LEU A 200 -20.41 15.10 4.14
C LEU A 200 -20.85 16.45 4.73
N GLN A 201 -20.56 16.66 6.03
CA GLN A 201 -21.01 17.88 6.73
C GLN A 201 -19.87 18.84 7.07
N ARG A 202 -18.59 18.39 7.02
CA ARG A 202 -17.44 19.17 7.49
C ARG A 202 -16.44 19.58 6.39
N ARG A 203 -16.76 19.31 5.13
CA ARG A 203 -15.86 19.57 4.00
C ARG A 203 -14.46 18.97 4.26
N PRO A 204 -14.33 17.65 4.43
CA PRO A 204 -13.09 17.04 4.85
C PRO A 204 -12.02 17.09 3.76
N VAL A 205 -10.77 16.78 4.17
CA VAL A 205 -9.73 16.32 3.27
C VAL A 205 -9.87 14.80 3.09
N ILE A 206 -9.89 14.34 1.85
CA ILE A 206 -9.96 12.91 1.51
C ILE A 206 -8.57 12.37 1.25
N ILE A 207 -8.21 11.23 1.85
CA ILE A 207 -6.93 10.55 1.63
C ILE A 207 -7.20 9.13 1.16
N ASN A 208 -6.72 8.76 -0.03
CA ASN A 208 -6.78 7.39 -0.54
C ASN A 208 -5.38 6.83 -0.81
N THR A 209 -4.95 5.89 0.01
CA THR A 209 -3.71 5.11 -0.10
C THR A 209 -3.99 3.61 -0.12
N SER A 210 -5.24 3.20 -0.41
CA SER A 210 -5.68 1.81 -0.39
C SER A 210 -5.73 1.18 -1.79
N ARG A 211 -6.83 1.35 -2.50
CA ARG A 211 -7.04 0.98 -3.92
C ARG A 211 -7.79 2.10 -4.62
N GLY A 212 -7.47 2.35 -5.89
CA GLY A 212 -8.05 3.44 -6.66
C GLY A 212 -9.56 3.44 -6.63
N ALA A 213 -10.17 2.32 -6.99
CA ALA A 213 -11.62 2.16 -7.09
C ALA A 213 -12.36 2.07 -5.73
N VAL A 214 -11.70 2.28 -4.59
CA VAL A 214 -12.37 2.51 -3.30
C VAL A 214 -13.02 3.90 -3.27
N VAL A 215 -12.39 4.86 -3.94
CA VAL A 215 -12.90 6.22 -4.11
C VAL A 215 -13.21 6.44 -5.58
N ASP A 216 -14.46 6.70 -5.93
CA ASP A 216 -14.87 7.08 -7.27
C ASP A 216 -14.17 8.39 -7.65
N ASN A 217 -13.25 8.34 -8.63
CA ASN A 217 -12.39 9.47 -8.97
C ASN A 217 -13.16 10.62 -9.64
N ASP A 218 -14.21 10.32 -10.40
CA ASP A 218 -15.05 11.33 -11.02
C ASP A 218 -15.93 12.01 -9.96
N ALA A 219 -16.52 11.24 -9.05
CA ALA A 219 -17.29 11.77 -7.94
C ALA A 219 -16.42 12.61 -6.98
N LEU A 220 -15.17 12.24 -6.74
CA LEU A 220 -14.21 13.03 -5.95
C LEU A 220 -13.88 14.35 -6.65
N LEU A 221 -13.68 14.35 -7.98
CA LEU A 221 -13.43 15.55 -8.76
C LEU A 221 -14.61 16.52 -8.65
N ASP A 222 -15.83 16.03 -8.85
CA ASP A 222 -17.05 16.82 -8.71
C ASP A 222 -17.20 17.40 -7.28
N ALA A 223 -16.89 16.59 -6.25
CA ALA A 223 -16.94 17.03 -4.84
C ALA A 223 -15.90 18.11 -4.51
N LEU A 224 -14.72 18.06 -5.14
CA LEU A 224 -13.69 19.11 -5.05
C LEU A 224 -14.15 20.39 -5.79
N ASP A 225 -14.79 20.25 -6.94
CA ASP A 225 -15.24 21.39 -7.76
C ASP A 225 -16.42 22.13 -7.12
N CYS A 226 -17.39 21.42 -6.54
CA CYS A 226 -18.50 22.03 -5.81
C CYS A 226 -18.13 22.44 -4.38
N GLY A 227 -16.94 22.07 -3.89
CA GLY A 227 -16.44 22.45 -2.56
C GLY A 227 -17.01 21.65 -1.40
N THR A 228 -17.67 20.51 -1.64
CA THR A 228 -18.11 19.56 -0.61
C THR A 228 -16.90 18.89 0.06
N VAL A 229 -15.85 18.62 -0.72
CA VAL A 229 -14.54 18.20 -0.25
C VAL A 229 -13.59 19.40 -0.30
N ARG A 230 -12.84 19.63 0.79
CA ARG A 230 -11.92 20.77 0.90
C ARG A 230 -10.66 20.57 0.06
N ASP A 231 -10.13 19.34 0.08
CA ASP A 231 -8.89 18.96 -0.61
C ASP A 231 -8.77 17.43 -0.67
N ALA A 232 -7.83 16.91 -1.47
CA ALA A 232 -7.60 15.49 -1.50
C ALA A 232 -6.12 15.14 -1.61
N VAL A 233 -5.77 13.93 -1.15
CA VAL A 233 -4.47 13.27 -1.26
C VAL A 233 -4.71 11.89 -1.84
N VAL A 234 -4.19 11.64 -3.03
CA VAL A 234 -4.45 10.42 -3.78
C VAL A 234 -3.13 9.78 -4.16
N ASP A 235 -2.88 8.58 -3.65
CA ASP A 235 -1.74 7.75 -4.03
C ASP A 235 -2.17 6.63 -4.98
N THR A 236 -3.40 6.12 -4.79
CA THR A 236 -3.98 5.06 -5.61
C THR A 236 -5.14 5.60 -6.44
N TRP A 237 -5.12 5.32 -7.74
CA TRP A 237 -6.01 5.89 -8.72
C TRP A 237 -6.83 4.82 -9.44
N GLU A 238 -7.97 5.19 -9.97
CA GLU A 238 -8.62 4.35 -10.98
C GLU A 238 -7.85 4.39 -12.29
N ASN A 239 -7.89 3.28 -13.02
CA ASN A 239 -7.30 3.12 -14.35
C ASN A 239 -5.77 3.32 -14.42
N GLU A 240 -5.03 3.10 -13.32
CA GLU A 240 -3.55 3.14 -13.35
C GLU A 240 -2.97 2.32 -14.51
N PRO A 241 -1.99 2.81 -15.25
CA PRO A 241 -1.29 4.09 -15.10
C PRO A 241 -1.95 5.29 -15.80
N HIS A 242 -3.11 5.11 -16.45
CA HIS A 242 -3.83 6.13 -17.22
C HIS A 242 -4.81 6.89 -16.32
N ILE A 243 -4.26 7.66 -15.38
CA ILE A 243 -5.01 8.33 -14.33
C ILE A 243 -5.74 9.57 -14.82
N SER A 244 -6.75 10.03 -14.06
CA SER A 244 -7.49 11.26 -14.33
C SER A 244 -6.59 12.49 -14.16
N LEU A 245 -6.17 13.12 -15.27
CA LEU A 245 -5.38 14.35 -15.23
C LEU A 245 -6.13 15.55 -14.62
N PRO A 246 -7.45 15.74 -14.86
CA PRO A 246 -8.20 16.76 -14.15
C PRO A 246 -8.12 16.60 -12.63
N LEU A 247 -8.31 15.38 -12.13
CA LEU A 247 -8.22 15.09 -10.70
C LEU A 247 -6.79 15.29 -10.18
N LEU A 248 -5.76 14.79 -10.90
CA LEU A 248 -4.35 14.97 -10.52
C LEU A 248 -4.00 16.46 -10.34
N ASN A 249 -4.48 17.32 -11.24
CA ASN A 249 -4.23 18.76 -11.14
C ASN A 249 -4.97 19.41 -9.97
N LYS A 250 -6.09 18.85 -9.56
CA LYS A 250 -6.95 19.41 -8.51
C LYS A 250 -6.51 19.03 -7.10
N VAL A 251 -6.03 17.79 -6.89
CA VAL A 251 -5.65 17.29 -5.55
C VAL A 251 -4.42 18.02 -4.99
N TYR A 252 -4.33 18.13 -3.68
CA TYR A 252 -3.17 18.71 -2.98
C TYR A 252 -1.91 17.88 -3.20
N ILE A 253 -2.00 16.58 -2.95
CA ILE A 253 -0.91 15.61 -3.18
C ILE A 253 -1.45 14.49 -4.07
N GLY A 254 -0.80 14.25 -5.20
CA GLY A 254 -1.04 13.11 -6.08
C GLY A 254 0.25 12.35 -6.33
N THR A 255 0.33 11.07 -6.00
CA THR A 255 1.54 10.26 -6.09
C THR A 255 1.30 8.97 -6.87
N PRO A 256 2.35 8.36 -7.49
CA PRO A 256 2.17 7.25 -8.43
C PRO A 256 2.12 5.88 -7.72
N HIS A 257 1.21 5.71 -6.75
CA HIS A 257 0.99 4.47 -6.00
C HIS A 257 2.26 3.97 -5.29
N ILE A 258 2.86 4.86 -4.49
CA ILE A 258 4.15 4.65 -3.81
C ILE A 258 4.07 4.81 -2.28
N ALA A 259 2.89 4.99 -1.71
CA ALA A 259 2.75 5.12 -0.26
C ALA A 259 3.40 3.96 0.51
N GLY A 260 3.35 2.75 -0.04
CA GLY A 260 3.99 1.56 0.51
C GLY A 260 5.44 1.30 0.08
N TYR A 261 6.14 2.24 -0.56
CA TYR A 261 7.43 1.99 -1.23
C TYR A 261 8.65 2.37 -0.40
N SER A 262 8.76 1.95 0.86
CA SER A 262 10.02 2.04 1.63
C SER A 262 10.93 0.83 1.38
N ALA A 263 12.23 1.00 1.64
CA ALA A 263 13.18 -0.10 1.68
C ALA A 263 12.85 -1.07 2.83
N ASP A 264 12.44 -0.53 3.96
CA ASP A 264 12.00 -1.32 5.13
C ASP A 264 10.82 -2.23 4.78
N GLY A 265 9.79 -1.70 4.10
CA GLY A 265 8.63 -2.49 3.66
C GLY A 265 8.98 -3.56 2.62
N LYS A 266 9.90 -3.26 1.69
CA LYS A 266 10.40 -4.23 0.71
C LYS A 266 11.16 -5.36 1.39
N VAL A 267 12.08 -5.03 2.29
CA VAL A 267 12.85 -6.01 3.07
C VAL A 267 11.95 -6.88 3.95
N ASN A 268 10.93 -6.30 4.57
CA ASN A 268 9.95 -7.11 5.31
C ASN A 268 9.26 -8.14 4.41
N ALA A 269 8.88 -7.75 3.18
CA ALA A 269 8.28 -8.70 2.23
C ALA A 269 9.28 -9.79 1.83
N ASP A 270 10.54 -9.44 1.57
CA ASP A 270 11.58 -10.38 1.19
C ASP A 270 11.85 -11.39 2.32
N ASN A 271 11.94 -10.93 3.58
CA ASN A 271 12.08 -11.82 4.75
C ASN A 271 10.88 -12.77 4.89
N MET A 272 9.64 -12.27 4.73
CA MET A 272 8.45 -13.12 4.79
C MET A 272 8.45 -14.18 3.68
N VAL A 273 8.89 -13.83 2.46
CA VAL A 273 9.02 -14.77 1.35
C VAL A 273 10.06 -15.84 1.64
N ILE A 274 11.23 -15.47 2.19
CA ILE A 274 12.28 -16.41 2.58
C ILE A 274 11.79 -17.36 3.67
N GLU A 275 11.17 -16.83 4.72
CA GLU A 275 10.56 -17.63 5.79
C GLU A 275 9.54 -18.64 5.25
N GLY A 276 8.61 -18.18 4.38
CA GLY A 276 7.62 -19.04 3.76
C GLY A 276 8.22 -20.11 2.85
N LEU A 277 9.22 -19.76 2.05
CA LEU A 277 9.96 -20.68 1.18
C LEU A 277 10.67 -21.75 2.03
N CYS A 278 11.41 -21.34 3.04
CA CYS A 278 12.14 -22.24 3.94
C CYS A 278 11.19 -23.19 4.67
N SER A 279 10.09 -22.66 5.21
CA SER A 279 9.05 -23.44 5.87
C SER A 279 8.44 -24.50 4.94
N PHE A 280 8.11 -24.12 3.71
CA PHE A 280 7.49 -25.02 2.75
C PHE A 280 8.42 -26.17 2.32
N PHE A 281 9.70 -25.87 2.06
CA PHE A 281 10.67 -26.86 1.60
C PHE A 281 11.43 -27.57 2.73
N GLY A 282 11.14 -27.26 4.01
CA GLY A 282 11.82 -27.88 5.17
C GLY A 282 13.28 -27.45 5.28
N ILE A 283 13.61 -26.23 4.87
CA ILE A 283 14.94 -25.63 4.97
C ILE A 283 15.02 -24.86 6.29
N GLU A 284 16.14 -24.99 7.02
CA GLU A 284 16.36 -24.19 8.22
C GLU A 284 16.50 -22.71 7.85
N ASP A 285 15.57 -21.87 8.35
CA ASP A 285 15.63 -20.43 8.14
C ASP A 285 16.65 -19.79 9.09
N ARG A 286 17.74 -19.29 8.52
CA ARG A 286 18.84 -18.61 9.23
C ARG A 286 19.17 -17.25 8.65
N TRP A 287 18.41 -16.78 7.69
CA TRP A 287 18.67 -15.54 6.98
C TRP A 287 17.78 -14.41 7.49
N HIS A 288 18.35 -13.23 7.57
CA HIS A 288 17.62 -12.00 7.90
C HIS A 288 18.16 -10.84 7.08
N ILE A 289 17.39 -10.44 6.10
CA ILE A 289 17.73 -9.31 5.22
C ILE A 289 17.49 -8.01 6.01
N THR A 290 18.44 -7.09 5.94
CA THR A 290 18.32 -5.75 6.56
C THR A 290 18.22 -4.67 5.48
N PRO A 291 17.44 -3.61 5.71
CA PRO A 291 17.32 -2.54 4.71
C PRO A 291 18.62 -1.73 4.63
N PRO A 292 18.92 -1.16 3.45
CA PRO A 292 20.11 -0.31 3.27
C PRO A 292 20.14 0.86 4.25
N ALA A 293 21.33 1.27 4.66
CA ALA A 293 21.51 2.46 5.48
C ALA A 293 21.03 3.74 4.76
N LEU A 294 20.70 4.76 5.53
CA LEU A 294 20.53 6.11 5.00
C LEU A 294 21.84 6.61 4.36
N PRO A 295 21.77 7.52 3.37
CA PRO A 295 22.96 8.12 2.79
C PRO A 295 23.86 8.77 3.85
N ASP A 296 25.17 8.64 3.66
CA ASP A 296 26.16 9.24 4.56
C ASP A 296 25.94 10.76 4.68
N GLY A 297 26.08 11.26 5.90
CA GLY A 297 25.92 12.69 6.19
C GLY A 297 24.47 13.18 6.32
N MET A 298 23.47 12.31 6.13
CA MET A 298 22.08 12.66 6.41
C MET A 298 21.83 12.64 7.92
N LEU A 299 21.71 13.80 8.53
CA LEU A 299 21.46 13.96 9.97
C LEU A 299 20.07 14.56 10.20
N PRO A 300 19.37 14.13 11.27
CA PRO A 300 18.06 14.69 11.61
C PRO A 300 18.22 16.12 12.15
N GLU A 301 17.55 17.07 11.50
CA GLU A 301 17.55 18.49 11.87
C GLU A 301 16.13 18.98 12.21
N GLY A 302 16.05 20.03 13.04
CA GLY A 302 14.79 20.66 13.39
C GLY A 302 13.98 19.91 14.46
N ASP A 303 12.69 20.23 14.53
CA ASP A 303 11.75 19.57 15.44
C ASP A 303 11.40 18.12 14.97
N GLU A 304 10.57 17.42 15.73
CA GLU A 304 10.17 16.04 15.40
C GLU A 304 9.48 15.96 14.03
N ASN A 305 8.63 16.92 13.69
CA ASN A 305 7.92 16.93 12.40
C ASN A 305 8.85 17.27 11.23
N ASP A 306 9.87 18.14 11.44
CA ASP A 306 10.91 18.39 10.46
C ASP A 306 11.68 17.11 10.15
N ARG A 307 12.12 16.40 11.19
CA ARG A 307 12.86 15.13 11.04
C ARG A 307 12.03 14.07 10.32
N LYS A 308 10.71 14.01 10.58
CA LYS A 308 9.79 13.10 9.88
C LYS A 308 9.66 13.44 8.40
N LEU A 309 9.55 14.74 8.05
CA LEU A 309 9.49 15.20 6.67
C LEU A 309 10.82 15.08 5.92
N GLN A 310 11.96 15.21 6.62
CA GLN A 310 13.27 14.93 6.02
C GLN A 310 13.43 13.47 5.60
N LEU A 311 12.89 12.53 6.38
CA LEU A 311 12.85 11.11 5.98
C LEU A 311 11.96 10.89 4.79
N TYR A 312 10.77 11.54 4.77
CA TYR A 312 9.84 11.42 3.69
C TYR A 312 8.89 12.62 3.58
N ASP A 313 8.93 13.30 2.43
CA ASP A 313 8.02 14.37 2.03
C ASP A 313 7.27 13.99 0.74
N PRO A 314 5.97 13.64 0.80
CA PRO A 314 5.18 13.26 -0.36
C PRO A 314 4.96 14.41 -1.37
N LEU A 315 5.16 15.67 -0.99
CA LEU A 315 5.09 16.79 -1.95
C LEU A 315 6.16 16.71 -3.03
N ALA A 316 7.33 16.16 -2.73
CA ALA A 316 8.38 15.98 -3.72
C ALA A 316 7.94 15.02 -4.83
N ASP A 317 7.34 13.89 -4.46
CA ASP A 317 6.81 12.91 -5.41
C ASP A 317 5.58 13.45 -6.17
N SER A 318 4.70 14.18 -5.48
CA SER A 318 3.56 14.83 -6.10
C SER A 318 3.97 15.85 -7.17
N ARG A 319 5.00 16.66 -6.90
CA ARG A 319 5.53 17.59 -7.90
C ARG A 319 6.06 16.87 -9.14
N ARG A 320 6.77 15.74 -8.95
CA ARG A 320 7.29 14.94 -10.07
C ARG A 320 6.16 14.38 -10.93
N LEU A 321 5.15 13.73 -10.31
CA LEU A 321 4.01 13.18 -11.05
C LEU A 321 3.22 14.26 -11.77
N LYS A 322 2.92 15.40 -11.11
CA LYS A 322 2.18 16.51 -11.73
C LYS A 322 2.93 17.16 -12.89
N SER A 323 4.27 17.16 -12.86
CA SER A 323 5.07 17.72 -13.96
C SER A 323 5.20 16.79 -15.17
N ALA A 324 5.08 15.47 -14.99
CA ALA A 324 5.23 14.45 -16.02
C ALA A 324 4.31 13.23 -15.74
N PRO A 325 2.97 13.39 -15.88
CA PRO A 325 2.03 12.30 -15.54
C PRO A 325 2.22 11.03 -16.37
N GLU A 326 2.73 11.16 -17.58
CA GLU A 326 3.04 10.04 -18.49
C GLU A 326 4.14 9.13 -17.95
N THR A 327 4.94 9.60 -17.01
CA THR A 327 6.01 8.82 -16.36
C THR A 327 5.56 8.04 -15.13
N PHE A 328 4.26 7.88 -14.88
CA PHE A 328 3.68 7.21 -13.71
C PHE A 328 4.38 5.88 -13.39
N GLU A 329 4.48 4.99 -14.37
CA GLU A 329 5.11 3.68 -14.22
C GLU A 329 6.63 3.78 -13.98
N GLU A 330 7.31 4.73 -14.61
CA GLU A 330 8.73 4.95 -14.42
C GLU A 330 9.03 5.45 -13.01
N LEU A 331 8.29 6.46 -12.53
CA LEU A 331 8.40 6.99 -11.18
C LEU A 331 8.18 5.91 -10.11
N ARG A 332 7.24 5.02 -10.37
CA ARG A 332 6.95 3.88 -9.49
C ARG A 332 8.02 2.81 -9.57
N GLY A 333 8.43 2.43 -10.79
CA GLY A 333 9.38 1.34 -11.05
C GLY A 333 10.80 1.65 -10.56
N ASN A 334 11.23 2.90 -10.68
CA ASN A 334 12.56 3.38 -10.30
C ASN A 334 12.54 4.22 -9.01
N TYR A 335 11.61 3.90 -8.09
CA TYR A 335 11.40 4.67 -6.87
C TYR A 335 12.69 4.69 -6.01
N PRO A 336 13.16 5.87 -5.57
CA PRO A 336 14.42 6.01 -4.84
C PRO A 336 14.36 5.38 -3.44
N LEU A 337 15.53 5.24 -2.81
CA LEU A 337 15.64 4.77 -1.43
C LEU A 337 14.83 5.66 -0.49
N ARG A 338 13.89 5.05 0.23
CA ARG A 338 13.10 5.66 1.30
C ARG A 338 13.16 4.76 2.52
N ARG A 339 13.48 5.34 3.68
CA ARG A 339 13.50 4.64 4.97
C ARG A 339 12.36 5.12 5.85
N GLU A 340 11.87 4.22 6.71
CA GLU A 340 10.75 4.52 7.63
C GLU A 340 11.20 5.22 8.90
N LYS A 341 12.46 5.08 9.27
CA LYS A 341 13.06 5.63 10.50
C LYS A 341 14.50 6.02 10.30
N TRP A 342 14.97 6.93 11.13
CA TRP A 342 16.39 7.19 11.32
C TRP A 342 17.03 5.92 11.90
N ALA A 343 18.27 5.65 11.52
CA ALA A 343 19.01 4.45 11.96
C ALA A 343 19.30 4.49 13.47
#